data_952e8202d4ceabd47972d11e0ad3e316
#
_entry.id   952e8202d4ceabd47972d11e0ad3e316
#
_cell.length_a   1.000
_cell.length_b   1.000
_cell.length_c   1.000
_cell.angle_alpha   90.00
_cell.angle_beta   90.00
_cell.angle_gamma   90.00
#
_symmetry.space_group_name_H-M   'P 1'
#
loop_
_entity.id
_entity.type
_entity.pdbx_description
1 polymer ?
#
loop_
_entity_poly.entity_id
_entity_poly.type
_entity_poly.pdbx_seq_one_letter_code
_entity_poly.pdbx_strand_id
1 'polypeptide(L)' 'MPDLSWELFERQVSQCQMCGLCQNIHHKVPGQGDRHSPLMLIGEGPGQVEDEEGLAFVGPAGQLLTLSLIHI' A
#
# COMPACT_ATOMS: atom_id res chain seq x y z
N MET A 1 4.23 18.25 -8.12
CA MET A 1 4.57 17.11 -8.98
C MET A 1 3.40 16.75 -9.88
N PRO A 2 2.94 17.72 -10.67
CA PRO A 2 1.71 17.50 -11.44
C PRO A 2 1.85 16.40 -12.50
N ASP A 3 3.07 16.12 -12.94
CA ASP A 3 3.29 15.18 -14.04
C ASP A 3 3.69 13.78 -13.60
N LEU A 4 3.57 13.48 -12.29
CA LEU A 4 3.91 12.17 -11.77
C LEU A 4 2.79 11.19 -12.10
N SER A 5 3.05 10.26 -13.02
CA SER A 5 2.10 9.21 -13.35
C SER A 5 2.05 8.16 -12.24
N TRP A 6 0.98 7.36 -12.20
CA TRP A 6 0.88 6.28 -11.24
C TRP A 6 1.98 5.23 -11.44
N GLU A 7 2.34 4.94 -12.69
CA GLU A 7 3.40 3.99 -12.98
C GLU A 7 4.75 4.49 -12.47
N LEU A 8 5.04 5.77 -12.67
CA LEU A 8 6.28 6.37 -12.18
C LEU A 8 6.31 6.39 -10.66
N PHE A 9 5.20 6.73 -10.01
CA PHE A 9 5.07 6.73 -8.56
C PHE A 9 5.34 5.34 -7.99
N GLU A 10 4.70 4.31 -8.55
CA GLU A 10 4.89 2.93 -8.09
C GLU A 10 6.32 2.46 -8.27
N ARG A 11 6.97 2.84 -9.37
CA ARG A 11 8.37 2.51 -9.62
C ARG A 11 9.27 3.18 -8.60
N GLN A 12 9.04 4.46 -8.31
CA GLN A 12 9.84 5.19 -7.34
C GLN A 12 9.69 4.59 -5.94
N VAL A 13 8.48 4.22 -5.54
CA VAL A 13 8.25 3.57 -4.25
C VAL A 13 8.95 2.20 -4.20
N SER A 14 8.85 1.41 -5.27
CA SER A 14 9.47 0.08 -5.32
C SER A 14 10.98 0.13 -5.16
N GLN A 15 11.61 1.21 -5.60
CA GLN A 15 13.06 1.36 -5.58
C GLN A 15 13.55 2.28 -4.48
N CYS A 16 12.65 2.75 -3.61
CA CYS A 16 12.98 3.76 -2.60
C CYS A 16 13.92 3.19 -1.53
N GLN A 17 15.02 3.90 -1.28
CA GLN A 17 15.99 3.58 -0.24
C GLN A 17 16.36 4.82 0.58
N MET A 18 15.41 5.74 0.71
CA MET A 18 15.68 7.05 1.31
C MET A 18 15.80 7.03 2.84
N CYS A 19 15.38 5.94 3.47
CA CYS A 19 15.45 5.80 4.94
C CYS A 19 15.68 4.34 5.31
N GLY A 20 15.89 4.09 6.61
CA GLY A 20 16.18 2.75 7.11
C GLY A 20 15.03 1.77 6.99
N LEU A 21 13.83 2.23 6.69
CA LEU A 21 12.68 1.35 6.54
C LEU A 21 12.79 0.42 5.34
N CYS A 22 13.68 0.72 4.37
CA CYS A 22 13.90 -0.15 3.23
C CYS A 22 14.68 -1.42 3.57
N GLN A 23 15.23 -1.52 4.78
CA GLN A 23 16.03 -2.66 5.21
C GLN A 23 15.14 -3.73 5.82
N ASN A 24 15.48 -5.01 5.62
CA ASN A 24 14.79 -6.14 6.23
C ASN A 24 13.33 -6.25 5.85
N ILE A 25 12.96 -5.75 4.68
CA ILE A 25 11.60 -5.90 4.13
C ILE A 25 11.65 -6.72 2.85
N HIS A 26 10.53 -7.33 2.48
CA HIS A 26 10.40 -8.11 1.26
C HIS A 26 9.80 -7.28 0.13
N HIS A 27 8.81 -6.45 0.44
CA HIS A 27 8.14 -5.61 -0.55
C HIS A 27 7.88 -4.22 0.01
N LYS A 28 7.91 -3.24 -0.88
CA LYS A 28 7.34 -1.93 -0.62
C LYS A 28 5.91 -1.95 -1.15
N VAL A 29 5.01 -1.32 -0.41
CA VAL A 29 3.58 -1.40 -0.70
C VAL A 29 3.08 -0.01 -1.08
N PRO A 30 3.03 0.30 -2.39
CA PRO A 30 2.56 1.62 -2.81
C PRO A 30 1.04 1.77 -2.71
N GLY A 31 0.31 0.66 -2.67
CA GLY A 31 -1.14 0.68 -2.64
C GLY A 31 -1.74 0.05 -3.88
N GLN A 32 -3.05 -0.10 -3.89
CA GLN A 32 -3.78 -0.62 -5.03
C GLN A 32 -5.21 -0.12 -5.02
N GLY A 33 -5.91 -0.34 -6.10
CA GLY A 33 -7.31 -0.01 -6.24
C GLY A 33 -7.59 1.00 -7.34
N ASP A 34 -8.79 1.52 -7.34
CA ASP A 34 -9.24 2.49 -8.33
C ASP A 34 -8.59 3.85 -8.05
N ARG A 35 -7.79 4.32 -9.00
CA ARG A 35 -7.03 5.57 -8.88
C ARG A 35 -7.89 6.82 -9.01
N HIS A 36 -9.15 6.66 -9.39
CA HIS A 36 -10.12 7.75 -9.55
C HIS A 36 -11.23 7.69 -8.51
N SER A 37 -11.10 6.84 -7.50
CA SER A 37 -12.10 6.71 -6.45
C SER A 37 -12.17 8.01 -5.61
N PRO A 38 -13.38 8.43 -5.22
CA PRO A 38 -13.53 9.57 -4.31
C PRO A 38 -13.13 9.24 -2.88
N LEU A 39 -12.89 7.97 -2.56
CA LEU A 39 -12.51 7.52 -1.23
C LEU A 39 -11.13 6.88 -1.29
N MET A 40 -10.25 7.27 -0.36
CA MET A 40 -8.93 6.69 -0.21
C MET A 40 -8.74 6.22 1.23
N LEU A 41 -8.28 4.99 1.40
CA LEU A 41 -7.96 4.44 2.71
C LEU A 41 -6.45 4.44 2.89
N ILE A 42 -5.99 5.03 4.00
CA ILE A 42 -4.56 5.19 4.27
C ILE A 42 -4.24 4.50 5.59
N GLY A 43 -3.28 3.57 5.56
CA GLY A 43 -2.77 2.92 6.75
C GLY A 43 -1.41 3.47 7.15
N GLU A 44 -0.97 3.10 8.36
CA GLU A 44 0.32 3.56 8.88
C GLU A 44 1.49 2.93 8.15
N GLY A 45 1.44 1.61 7.95
CA GLY A 45 2.51 0.91 7.26
C GLY A 45 2.16 -0.55 7.06
N PRO A 46 2.92 -1.26 6.21
CA PRO A 46 2.66 -2.67 5.93
C PRO A 46 2.92 -3.54 7.15
N GLY A 47 2.01 -4.49 7.41
CA GLY A 47 2.24 -5.57 8.36
C GLY A 47 2.99 -6.71 7.69
N GLN A 48 3.08 -7.85 8.41
CA GLN A 48 3.83 -8.99 7.90
C GLN A 48 3.25 -9.54 6.60
N VAL A 49 1.93 -9.69 6.52
CA VAL A 49 1.29 -10.25 5.33
C VAL A 49 1.43 -9.29 4.14
N GLU A 50 1.26 -8.00 4.39
CA GLU A 50 1.45 -6.98 3.36
C GLU A 50 2.88 -7.01 2.83
N ASP A 51 3.87 -7.15 3.72
CA ASP A 51 5.26 -7.23 3.32
C ASP A 51 5.55 -8.47 2.46
N GLU A 52 4.92 -9.59 2.79
CA GLU A 52 5.10 -10.83 2.04
C GLU A 52 4.43 -10.78 0.67
N GLU A 53 3.26 -10.17 0.57
CA GLU A 53 2.47 -10.17 -0.66
C GLU A 53 2.63 -8.92 -1.51
N GLY A 54 3.11 -7.82 -0.93
CA GLY A 54 3.28 -6.57 -1.65
C GLY A 54 1.97 -5.81 -1.88
N LEU A 55 0.92 -6.16 -1.14
CA LEU A 55 -0.40 -5.55 -1.26
C LEU A 55 -0.81 -4.91 0.05
N ALA A 56 -1.59 -3.82 -0.02
CA ALA A 56 -2.10 -3.12 1.15
C ALA A 56 -3.35 -3.83 1.71
N PHE A 57 -3.52 -3.77 3.03
CA PHE A 57 -4.73 -4.22 3.73
C PHE A 57 -5.09 -5.68 3.47
N VAL A 58 -4.11 -6.58 3.41
CA VAL A 58 -4.33 -8.02 3.19
C VAL A 58 -4.10 -8.85 4.45
N GLY A 59 -3.55 -8.26 5.52
CA GLY A 59 -3.36 -8.92 6.80
C GLY A 59 -4.60 -8.88 7.68
N PRO A 60 -4.48 -9.26 8.97
CA PRO A 60 -5.64 -9.35 9.86
C PRO A 60 -6.45 -8.06 9.97
N ALA A 61 -5.78 -6.91 10.12
CA ALA A 61 -6.48 -5.63 10.21
C ALA A 61 -7.18 -5.28 8.90
N GLY A 62 -6.55 -5.57 7.77
CA GLY A 62 -7.15 -5.34 6.46
C GLY A 62 -8.36 -6.21 6.20
N GLN A 63 -8.33 -7.45 6.67
CA GLN A 63 -9.46 -8.36 6.55
C GLN A 63 -10.66 -7.85 7.37
N LEU A 64 -10.41 -7.35 8.56
CA LEU A 64 -11.46 -6.74 9.39
C LEU A 64 -12.05 -5.51 8.72
N LEU A 65 -11.21 -4.66 8.14
CA LEU A 65 -11.64 -3.49 7.40
C LEU A 65 -12.55 -3.88 6.23
N THR A 66 -12.17 -4.90 5.48
CA THR A 66 -12.94 -5.40 4.36
C THR A 66 -14.32 -5.87 4.80
N LEU A 67 -14.40 -6.63 5.89
CA LEU A 67 -15.67 -7.09 6.44
C LEU A 67 -16.55 -5.92 6.85
N SER A 68 -15.97 -4.91 7.51
CA SER A 68 -16.72 -3.72 7.92
C SER A 68 -17.32 -2.98 6.73
N LEU A 69 -16.57 -2.87 5.64
CA LEU A 69 -17.04 -2.17 4.44
C LEU A 69 -18.14 -2.97 3.72
N ILE A 70 -18.04 -4.30 3.73
CA ILE A 70 -19.04 -5.14 3.09
C ILE A 70 -20.39 -5.06 3.82
N HIS A 71 -20.35 -4.91 5.13
CA HIS A 71 -21.56 -4.90 5.97
C HIS A 71 -22.17 -3.51 6.15
N ILE A 72 -21.54 -2.49 5.65
CA ILE A 72 -22.07 -1.13 5.65
C ILE A 72 -22.88 -0.89 4.39
#